data_3e8554294644eaefc6565b899d9dabf8
#
_entry.id   3e8554294644eaefc6565b899d9dabf8
#
_cell.length_a   1.000
_cell.length_b   1.000
_cell.length_c   1.000
_cell.angle_alpha   90.00
_cell.angle_beta   90.00
_cell.angle_gamma   90.00
#
_symmetry.space_group_name_H-M   'P 1'
#
loop_
_entity.id
_entity.type
_entity.pdbx_description
1 polymer ?
#
loop_
_entity_poly.entity_id
_entity_poly.type
_entity_poly.pdbx_seq_one_letter_code
_entity_poly.pdbx_strand_id
1 'polypeptide(L)'
;MTALDRKSSLAPVAAGWAAAVTAVAVAGGLATDTSSDWYRDLDRPAWQPPGAVFGPVWTVLYVLIAVAATLASRDVRGPGRRVIHGLFAANLVLNVAWTWIFFQGHSPKAAGVEILVLLGTIVALMRLLWPRQRAAALALAPYGAWVAFATALTWTIAARN
;
A
#
# COMPACT_ATOMS: atom_id res chain seq x y z
N MET A 1 25.41 -14.22 -20.11
CA MET A 1 24.01 -14.22 -19.69
C MET A 1 23.24 -13.35 -20.68
N THR A 2 22.43 -13.95 -21.53
CA THR A 2 21.69 -13.25 -22.59
C THR A 2 20.51 -12.45 -22.02
N ALA A 3 19.95 -11.51 -22.81
CA ALA A 3 18.77 -10.74 -22.41
C ALA A 3 17.54 -11.65 -22.15
N LEU A 4 17.49 -12.82 -22.78
CA LEU A 4 16.46 -13.83 -22.60
C LEU A 4 16.58 -14.54 -21.23
N ASP A 5 17.81 -14.87 -20.78
CA ASP A 5 18.04 -15.46 -19.45
C ASP A 5 17.66 -14.49 -18.32
N ARG A 6 17.85 -13.18 -18.56
CA ARG A 6 17.48 -12.15 -17.59
C ARG A 6 15.97 -11.97 -17.46
N LYS A 7 15.23 -12.13 -18.56
CA LYS A 7 13.75 -12.09 -18.55
C LYS A 7 13.15 -13.31 -17.85
N SER A 8 13.69 -14.51 -18.07
CA SER A 8 13.19 -15.74 -17.44
C SER A 8 13.38 -15.73 -15.90
N SER A 9 14.43 -15.07 -15.40
CA SER A 9 14.70 -14.97 -13.96
C SER A 9 13.82 -13.95 -13.23
N LEU A 10 13.14 -13.04 -13.95
CA LEU A 10 12.25 -12.03 -13.36
C LEU A 10 10.81 -12.52 -13.20
N ALA A 11 10.36 -13.43 -14.03
CA ALA A 11 8.99 -13.93 -14.01
C ALA A 11 8.58 -14.49 -12.63
N PRO A 12 9.35 -15.35 -11.96
CA PRO A 12 8.99 -15.88 -10.65
C PRO A 12 8.98 -14.78 -9.56
N VAL A 13 9.86 -13.78 -9.65
CA VAL A 13 9.89 -12.66 -8.71
C VAL A 13 8.65 -11.77 -8.89
N ALA A 14 8.30 -11.46 -10.13
CA ALA A 14 7.10 -10.70 -10.45
C ALA A 14 5.83 -11.44 -10.02
N ALA A 15 5.75 -12.75 -10.27
CA ALA A 15 4.66 -13.60 -9.83
C ALA A 15 4.53 -13.62 -8.29
N GLY A 16 5.66 -13.69 -7.57
CA GLY A 16 5.67 -13.65 -6.10
C GLY A 16 5.12 -12.33 -5.56
N TRP A 17 5.54 -11.19 -6.10
CA TRP A 17 5.01 -9.90 -5.68
C TRP A 17 3.54 -9.69 -6.10
N ALA A 18 3.16 -10.16 -7.29
CA ALA A 18 1.76 -10.15 -7.71
C ALA A 18 0.89 -10.99 -6.77
N ALA A 19 1.32 -12.19 -6.39
CA ALA A 19 0.62 -13.01 -5.41
C ALA A 19 0.51 -12.33 -4.03
N ALA A 20 1.59 -11.68 -3.56
CA ALA A 20 1.60 -10.97 -2.29
C ALA A 20 0.59 -9.80 -2.27
N VAL A 21 0.59 -8.94 -3.29
CA VAL A 21 -0.36 -7.82 -3.35
C VAL A 21 -1.80 -8.30 -3.55
N THR A 22 -2.02 -9.39 -4.27
CA THR A 22 -3.35 -10.01 -4.42
C THR A 22 -3.86 -10.53 -3.07
N ALA A 23 -3.01 -11.22 -2.31
CA ALA A 23 -3.37 -11.68 -0.97
C ALA A 23 -3.76 -10.52 -0.04
N VAL A 24 -3.00 -9.42 -0.10
CA VAL A 24 -3.30 -8.18 0.64
C VAL A 24 -4.62 -7.56 0.18
N ALA A 25 -4.86 -7.48 -1.13
CA ALA A 25 -6.11 -6.95 -1.67
C ALA A 25 -7.33 -7.76 -1.22
N VAL A 26 -7.22 -9.09 -1.24
CA VAL A 26 -8.27 -9.99 -0.75
C VAL A 26 -8.48 -9.82 0.76
N ALA A 27 -7.41 -9.85 1.56
CA ALA A 27 -7.51 -9.72 3.01
C ALA A 27 -8.09 -8.35 3.44
N GLY A 28 -7.68 -7.27 2.76
CA GLY A 28 -8.25 -5.94 2.99
C GLY A 28 -9.70 -5.84 2.54
N GLY A 29 -10.02 -6.40 1.37
CA GLY A 29 -11.40 -6.44 0.86
C GLY A 29 -12.36 -7.16 1.79
N LEU A 30 -11.94 -8.31 2.36
CA LEU A 30 -12.74 -9.07 3.33
C LEU A 30 -12.99 -8.30 4.64
N ALA A 31 -12.06 -7.43 5.04
CA ALA A 31 -12.20 -6.61 6.23
C ALA A 31 -13.03 -5.33 6.00
N THR A 32 -13.17 -4.90 4.74
CA THR A 32 -13.87 -3.65 4.40
C THR A 32 -15.38 -3.88 4.38
N ASP A 33 -16.06 -3.38 5.42
CA ASP A 33 -17.51 -3.41 5.48
C ASP A 33 -18.07 -1.97 5.54
N THR A 34 -18.40 -1.46 4.37
CA THR A 34 -19.05 -0.14 4.21
C THR A 34 -20.57 -0.20 4.38
N SER A 35 -21.14 -1.39 4.59
CA SER A 35 -22.56 -1.62 4.79
C SER A 35 -22.95 -1.75 6.27
N SER A 36 -21.98 -1.86 7.17
CA SER A 36 -22.20 -1.94 8.61
C SER A 36 -22.91 -0.69 9.15
N ASP A 37 -23.72 -0.85 10.16
CA ASP A 37 -24.39 0.28 10.82
C ASP A 37 -23.36 1.25 11.38
N TRP A 38 -22.30 0.73 12.01
CA TRP A 38 -21.20 1.55 12.52
C TRP A 38 -20.61 2.47 11.45
N TYR A 39 -20.31 1.95 10.23
CA TYR A 39 -19.72 2.76 9.17
C TYR A 39 -20.71 3.79 8.61
N ARG A 40 -22.01 3.45 8.56
CA ARG A 40 -23.05 4.36 8.10
C ARG A 40 -23.29 5.53 9.06
N ASP A 41 -23.12 5.30 10.37
CA ASP A 41 -23.33 6.29 11.43
C ASP A 41 -22.13 7.25 11.58
N LEU A 42 -20.97 6.96 10.97
CA LEU A 42 -19.82 7.85 11.03
C LEU A 42 -20.12 9.23 10.40
N ASP A 43 -19.75 10.30 11.12
CA ASP A 43 -19.72 11.65 10.55
C ASP A 43 -18.52 11.78 9.59
N ARG A 44 -18.80 11.59 8.31
CA ARG A 44 -17.81 11.61 7.23
C ARG A 44 -17.77 12.97 6.55
N PRO A 45 -16.59 13.49 6.18
CA PRO A 45 -16.48 14.76 5.48
C PRO A 45 -17.11 14.71 4.08
N ALA A 46 -17.72 15.83 3.66
CA ALA A 46 -18.37 15.93 2.35
C ALA A 46 -17.41 15.74 1.16
N TRP A 47 -16.10 15.89 1.38
CA TRP A 47 -15.08 15.66 0.36
C TRP A 47 -14.58 14.20 0.29
N GLN A 48 -15.15 13.29 1.09
CA GLN A 48 -14.86 11.86 0.94
C GLN A 48 -15.33 11.37 -0.42
N PRO A 49 -14.46 10.69 -1.20
CA PRO A 49 -14.87 10.13 -2.49
C PRO A 49 -15.99 9.09 -2.33
N PRO A 50 -16.85 8.94 -3.34
CA PRO A 50 -17.81 7.83 -3.38
C PRO A 50 -17.12 6.48 -3.22
N GLY A 51 -17.74 5.53 -2.49
CA GLY A 51 -17.18 4.20 -2.22
C GLY A 51 -16.70 3.46 -3.47
N ALA A 52 -17.41 3.63 -4.59
CA ALA A 52 -17.06 3.01 -5.88
C ALA A 52 -15.68 3.43 -6.44
N VAL A 53 -15.10 4.56 -5.97
CA VAL A 53 -13.78 5.03 -6.43
C VAL A 53 -12.66 4.21 -5.80
N PHE A 54 -12.83 3.73 -4.57
CA PHE A 54 -11.75 3.08 -3.82
C PHE A 54 -11.25 1.78 -4.48
N GLY A 55 -12.15 0.92 -4.95
CA GLY A 55 -11.78 -0.36 -5.57
C GLY A 55 -10.87 -0.20 -6.79
N PRO A 56 -11.27 0.56 -7.83
CA PRO A 56 -10.42 0.82 -9.00
C PRO A 56 -9.09 1.48 -8.64
N VAL A 57 -9.08 2.46 -7.74
CA VAL A 57 -7.83 3.13 -7.32
C VAL A 57 -6.90 2.13 -6.66
N TRP A 58 -7.35 1.36 -5.68
CA TRP A 58 -6.53 0.35 -5.01
C TRP A 58 -5.99 -0.72 -5.96
N THR A 59 -6.78 -1.12 -6.97
CA THR A 59 -6.33 -2.05 -8.00
C THR A 59 -5.09 -1.51 -8.73
N VAL A 60 -5.14 -0.25 -9.18
CA VAL A 60 -4.00 0.40 -9.83
C VAL A 60 -2.81 0.50 -8.88
N LEU A 61 -3.04 0.91 -7.63
CA LEU A 61 -1.97 1.06 -6.64
C LEU A 61 -1.28 -0.27 -6.34
N TYR A 62 -2.00 -1.37 -6.18
CA TYR A 62 -1.43 -2.69 -5.96
C TYR A 62 -0.58 -3.16 -7.15
N VAL A 63 -1.01 -2.89 -8.39
CA VAL A 63 -0.18 -3.15 -9.58
C VAL A 63 1.10 -2.34 -9.52
N LEU A 64 1.05 -1.05 -9.19
CA LEU A 64 2.23 -0.19 -9.08
C LEU A 64 3.17 -0.63 -7.96
N ILE A 65 2.66 -1.08 -6.83
CA ILE A 65 3.47 -1.65 -5.74
C ILE A 65 4.19 -2.92 -6.22
N ALA A 66 3.49 -3.84 -6.90
CA ALA A 66 4.09 -5.06 -7.42
C ALA A 66 5.17 -4.76 -8.46
N VAL A 67 4.94 -3.78 -9.35
CA VAL A 67 5.93 -3.31 -10.33
C VAL A 67 7.16 -2.72 -9.62
N ALA A 68 6.96 -1.82 -8.65
CA ALA A 68 8.05 -1.20 -7.89
C ALA A 68 8.90 -2.25 -7.16
N ALA A 69 8.27 -3.21 -6.49
CA ALA A 69 8.93 -4.28 -5.77
C ALA A 69 9.71 -5.23 -6.72
N THR A 70 9.15 -5.52 -7.89
CA THR A 70 9.82 -6.32 -8.92
C THR A 70 11.07 -5.62 -9.47
N LEU A 71 10.95 -4.32 -9.81
CA LEU A 71 12.07 -3.50 -10.26
C LEU A 71 13.15 -3.40 -9.18
N ALA A 72 12.78 -3.18 -7.94
CA ALA A 72 13.70 -3.18 -6.81
C ALA A 72 14.42 -4.52 -6.65
N SER A 73 13.71 -5.63 -6.80
CA SER A 73 14.26 -6.98 -6.71
C SER A 73 15.29 -7.27 -7.81
N ARG A 74 15.09 -6.69 -8.99
CA ARG A 74 15.99 -6.83 -10.14
C ARG A 74 17.31 -6.07 -9.95
N ASP A 75 17.21 -4.82 -9.54
CA ASP A 75 18.32 -3.87 -9.71
C ASP A 75 19.05 -3.57 -8.38
N VAL A 76 18.38 -3.73 -7.24
CA VAL A 76 19.02 -3.53 -5.94
C VAL A 76 19.80 -4.78 -5.52
N ARG A 77 21.08 -4.60 -5.18
CA ARG A 77 22.02 -5.66 -4.77
C ARG A 77 22.58 -5.38 -3.37
N GLY A 78 23.21 -6.41 -2.76
CA GLY A 78 23.90 -6.28 -1.50
C GLY A 78 22.99 -6.11 -0.28
N PRO A 79 23.52 -5.59 0.85
CA PRO A 79 22.79 -5.50 2.14
C PRO A 79 21.50 -4.68 2.06
N GLY A 80 21.48 -3.63 1.25
CA GLY A 80 20.28 -2.78 1.07
C GLY A 80 19.07 -3.50 0.49
N ARG A 81 19.27 -4.62 -0.22
CA ARG A 81 18.19 -5.43 -0.78
C ARG A 81 17.27 -6.00 0.31
N ARG A 82 17.86 -6.54 1.39
CA ARG A 82 17.07 -7.11 2.51
C ARG A 82 16.21 -6.04 3.19
N VAL A 83 16.77 -4.86 3.39
CA VAL A 83 16.05 -3.73 4.00
C VAL A 83 14.86 -3.31 3.12
N ILE A 84 15.08 -3.15 1.82
CA ILE A 84 14.01 -2.73 0.89
C ILE A 84 12.90 -3.79 0.81
N HIS A 85 13.26 -5.08 0.71
CA HIS A 85 12.24 -6.15 0.71
C HIS A 85 11.50 -6.23 2.05
N GLY A 86 12.20 -6.08 3.18
CA GLY A 86 11.58 -6.01 4.50
C GLY A 86 10.60 -4.84 4.63
N LEU A 87 10.94 -3.67 4.08
CA LEU A 87 10.06 -2.51 4.04
C LEU A 87 8.83 -2.73 3.15
N PHE A 88 8.98 -3.38 1.98
CA PHE A 88 7.80 -3.76 1.18
C PHE A 88 6.89 -4.72 1.93
N ALA A 89 7.45 -5.75 2.58
CA ALA A 89 6.67 -6.69 3.37
C ALA A 89 5.95 -6.00 4.54
N ALA A 90 6.66 -5.17 5.30
CA ALA A 90 6.07 -4.39 6.39
C ALA A 90 4.97 -3.45 5.88
N ASN A 91 5.19 -2.76 4.75
CA ASN A 91 4.20 -1.90 4.12
C ASN A 91 2.92 -2.65 3.74
N LEU A 92 3.04 -3.85 3.16
CA LEU A 92 1.89 -4.68 2.80
C LEU A 92 1.12 -5.16 4.04
N VAL A 93 1.82 -5.53 5.12
CA VAL A 93 1.18 -5.90 6.40
C VAL A 93 0.43 -4.71 7.01
N LEU A 94 1.06 -3.55 7.05
CA LEU A 94 0.44 -2.31 7.55
C LEU A 94 -0.80 -1.94 6.72
N ASN A 95 -0.74 -2.10 5.40
CA ASN A 95 -1.88 -1.81 4.52
C ASN A 95 -3.12 -2.66 4.87
N VAL A 96 -2.95 -3.95 5.15
CA VAL A 96 -4.04 -4.82 5.65
C VAL A 96 -4.43 -4.40 7.06
N ALA A 97 -3.48 -4.16 7.95
CA ALA A 97 -3.73 -3.81 9.34
C ALA A 97 -4.61 -2.56 9.46
N TRP A 98 -4.35 -1.52 8.64
CA TRP A 98 -5.20 -0.32 8.62
C TRP A 98 -6.68 -0.67 8.40
N THR A 99 -6.96 -1.52 7.40
CA THR A 99 -8.34 -1.91 7.05
C THR A 99 -9.03 -2.64 8.21
N TRP A 100 -8.31 -3.55 8.85
CA TRP A 100 -8.83 -4.29 10.01
C TRP A 100 -9.05 -3.39 11.22
N ILE A 101 -8.10 -2.50 11.53
CA ILE A 101 -8.21 -1.57 12.66
C ILE A 101 -9.38 -0.60 12.44
N PHE A 102 -9.54 -0.09 11.20
CA PHE A 102 -10.59 0.86 10.91
C PHE A 102 -11.97 0.21 10.89
N PHE A 103 -12.17 -0.83 10.06
CA PHE A 103 -13.50 -1.41 9.81
C PHE A 103 -13.91 -2.47 10.82
N GLN A 104 -13.00 -3.33 11.26
CA GLN A 104 -13.31 -4.41 12.19
C GLN A 104 -13.07 -3.97 13.66
N GLY A 105 -12.01 -3.22 13.88
CA GLY A 105 -11.69 -2.66 15.19
C GLY A 105 -12.51 -1.43 15.56
N HIS A 106 -13.28 -0.86 14.63
CA HIS A 106 -14.11 0.35 14.82
C HIS A 106 -13.31 1.50 15.47
N SER A 107 -12.03 1.63 15.14
CA SER A 107 -11.12 2.57 15.79
C SER A 107 -10.45 3.54 14.81
N PRO A 108 -11.15 4.61 14.40
CA PRO A 108 -10.57 5.61 13.49
C PRO A 108 -9.30 6.27 14.04
N LYS A 109 -9.20 6.47 15.37
CA LYS A 109 -8.00 7.05 16.00
C LYS A 109 -6.79 6.13 15.89
N ALA A 110 -6.96 4.83 16.20
CA ALA A 110 -5.87 3.86 16.06
C ALA A 110 -5.45 3.68 14.60
N ALA A 111 -6.43 3.63 13.67
CA ALA A 111 -6.16 3.63 12.23
C ALA A 111 -5.43 4.89 11.75
N GLY A 112 -5.74 6.05 12.38
CA GLY A 112 -5.04 7.32 12.13
C GLY A 112 -3.57 7.29 12.54
N VAL A 113 -3.23 6.63 13.63
CA VAL A 113 -1.83 6.44 14.05
C VAL A 113 -1.12 5.44 13.13
N GLU A 114 -1.78 4.33 12.82
CA GLU A 114 -1.23 3.28 11.97
C GLU A 114 -0.91 3.80 10.56
N ILE A 115 -1.81 4.56 9.92
CA ILE A 115 -1.61 5.07 8.56
C ILE A 115 -0.43 6.06 8.46
N LEU A 116 -0.05 6.73 9.54
CA LEU A 116 1.17 7.54 9.58
C LEU A 116 2.42 6.66 9.47
N VAL A 117 2.41 5.50 10.14
CA VAL A 117 3.51 4.52 10.04
C VAL A 117 3.55 3.94 8.62
N LEU A 118 2.39 3.59 8.05
CA LEU A 118 2.27 3.14 6.67
C LEU A 118 2.86 4.18 5.70
N LEU A 119 2.45 5.45 5.81
CA LEU A 119 2.97 6.54 4.98
C LEU A 119 4.49 6.70 5.16
N GLY A 120 4.98 6.58 6.37
CA GLY A 120 6.41 6.60 6.68
C GLY A 120 7.20 5.52 5.94
N THR A 121 6.66 4.28 5.85
CA THR A 121 7.30 3.19 5.08
C THR A 121 7.34 3.49 3.58
N ILE A 122 6.30 4.12 3.02
CA ILE A 122 6.28 4.52 1.60
C ILE A 122 7.37 5.56 1.32
N VAL A 123 7.47 6.60 2.17
CA VAL A 123 8.48 7.64 2.05
C VAL A 123 9.89 7.04 2.17
N ALA A 124 10.10 6.12 3.12
CA ALA A 124 11.37 5.42 3.29
C ALA A 124 11.73 4.60 2.05
N LEU A 125 10.77 3.83 1.50
CA LEU A 125 10.96 3.09 0.24
C LEU A 125 11.34 4.01 -0.92
N MET A 126 10.61 5.10 -1.11
CA MET A 126 10.89 6.06 -2.20
C MET A 126 12.30 6.67 -2.06
N ARG A 127 12.69 7.08 -0.84
CA ARG A 127 14.03 7.64 -0.57
C ARG A 127 15.15 6.63 -0.82
N LEU A 128 14.99 5.39 -0.37
CA LEU A 128 15.98 4.33 -0.55
C LEU A 128 16.10 3.88 -2.02
N LEU A 129 14.99 3.89 -2.76
CA LEU A 129 14.95 3.51 -4.17
C LEU A 129 15.43 4.62 -5.09
N TRP A 130 15.25 5.89 -4.73
CA TRP A 130 15.56 7.02 -5.60
C TRP A 130 16.96 6.97 -6.22
N PRO A 131 18.07 6.75 -5.47
CA PRO A 131 19.41 6.66 -6.01
C PRO A 131 19.71 5.31 -6.68
N ARG A 132 18.89 4.27 -6.48
CA ARG A 132 19.15 2.89 -6.91
C ARG A 132 18.29 2.46 -8.08
N GLN A 133 17.01 2.82 -8.07
CA GLN A 133 16.00 2.47 -9.08
C GLN A 133 14.90 3.52 -9.10
N ARG A 134 15.11 4.59 -9.85
CA ARG A 134 14.18 5.74 -9.94
C ARG A 134 12.79 5.35 -10.42
N ALA A 135 12.70 4.42 -11.40
CA ALA A 135 11.39 3.99 -11.90
C ALA A 135 10.56 3.31 -10.82
N ALA A 136 11.18 2.53 -9.92
CA ALA A 136 10.50 1.93 -8.78
C ALA A 136 10.04 3.00 -7.77
N ALA A 137 10.87 4.01 -7.49
CA ALA A 137 10.49 5.12 -6.62
C ALA A 137 9.31 5.93 -7.21
N LEU A 138 9.33 6.22 -8.50
CA LEU A 138 8.27 6.94 -9.20
C LEU A 138 6.96 6.12 -9.27
N ALA A 139 7.05 4.79 -9.43
CA ALA A 139 5.87 3.93 -9.39
C ALA A 139 5.16 3.95 -8.03
N LEU A 140 5.87 4.26 -6.93
CA LEU A 140 5.28 4.42 -5.60
C LEU A 140 4.68 5.83 -5.35
N ALA A 141 4.95 6.82 -6.20
CA ALA A 141 4.47 8.18 -5.97
C ALA A 141 2.94 8.30 -5.93
N PRO A 142 2.16 7.68 -6.85
CA PRO A 142 0.70 7.69 -6.76
C PRO A 142 0.18 7.03 -5.48
N TYR A 143 0.85 5.95 -5.03
CA TYR A 143 0.52 5.28 -3.78
C TYR A 143 0.77 6.18 -2.58
N GLY A 144 1.92 6.85 -2.53
CA GLY A 144 2.21 7.83 -1.47
C GLY A 144 1.22 8.99 -1.42
N ALA A 145 0.83 9.52 -2.57
CA ALA A 145 -0.18 10.57 -2.67
C ALA A 145 -1.56 10.10 -2.18
N TRP A 146 -1.98 8.90 -2.57
CA TRP A 146 -3.25 8.32 -2.11
C TRP A 146 -3.26 8.06 -0.60
N VAL A 147 -2.19 7.50 -0.04
CA VAL A 147 -2.09 7.25 1.40
C VAL A 147 -2.02 8.56 2.19
N ALA A 148 -1.36 9.60 1.68
CA ALA A 148 -1.38 10.93 2.29
C ALA A 148 -2.81 11.52 2.31
N PHE A 149 -3.56 11.40 1.21
CA PHE A 149 -4.96 11.76 1.15
C PHE A 149 -5.80 10.94 2.15
N ALA A 150 -5.63 9.61 2.17
CA ALA A 150 -6.33 8.71 3.09
C ALA A 150 -5.98 9.02 4.56
N THR A 151 -4.75 9.46 4.85
CA THR A 151 -4.35 9.94 6.17
C THR A 151 -5.18 11.15 6.59
N ALA A 152 -5.30 12.16 5.74
CA ALA A 152 -6.12 13.33 6.01
C ALA A 152 -7.60 12.94 6.23
N LEU A 153 -8.13 12.02 5.41
CA LEU A 153 -9.49 11.52 5.54
C LEU A 153 -9.70 10.79 6.88
N THR A 154 -8.80 9.86 7.22
CA THR A 154 -8.89 9.07 8.46
C THR A 154 -8.86 9.97 9.70
N TRP A 155 -7.96 10.95 9.74
CA TRP A 155 -7.88 11.90 10.86
C TRP A 155 -9.09 12.82 10.94
N THR A 156 -9.65 13.22 9.80
CA THR A 156 -10.89 14.01 9.78
C THR A 156 -12.05 13.21 10.36
N ILE A 157 -12.19 11.93 9.98
CA ILE A 157 -13.20 11.03 10.56
C ILE A 157 -12.94 10.84 12.06
N ALA A 158 -11.69 10.57 12.45
CA ALA A 158 -11.32 10.35 13.85
C ALA A 158 -11.58 11.57 14.75
N ALA A 159 -11.51 12.78 14.20
CA ALA A 159 -11.78 14.02 14.94
C ALA A 159 -13.27 14.34 15.08
N ARG A 160 -14.13 13.75 14.23
CA ARG A 160 -15.57 13.96 14.24
C ARG A 160 -16.33 12.91 15.04
N ASN A 161 -15.68 11.76 15.32
CA ASN A 161 -16.22 10.61 16.03
C ASN A 161 -15.35 10.22 17.24
#